data_e7561090d23009751bde299b180545bf
#
_entry.id   e7561090d23009751bde299b180545bf
#
_cell.length_a   1.000
_cell.length_b   1.000
_cell.length_c   1.000
_cell.angle_alpha   90.00
_cell.angle_beta   90.00
_cell.angle_gamma   90.00
#
_symmetry.space_group_name_H-M   'P 1'
#
loop_
_entity.id
_entity.type
_entity.pdbx_description
1 polymer ?
#
loop_
_entity_poly.entity_id
_entity_poly.type
_entity_poly.pdbx_seq_one_letter_code
_entity_poly.pdbx_strand_id
1 'polypeptide(L)'
;MLEANRRGLLKVIDASSTIFQQQSIVQFAQGVLEQLQSLLFFEQEALFVVVHGGMAALSTDDDVRVIYATGGYEQYRGQALSTVEHERFGNSIRAAITTEQSVFAPDHFIGFFFKSQHGPVNLLIIDGPVALSHADRDLVELFCRNVSIAYENLMLSAEIENTQRDIIYQLSEVVETRSQDTGNHIRRMAEYAGLLALEMGMSEQDAEIIRAATPLHDIGKVGIPDAILHKPGPLDAEERKVMDTHSALGFAMLRDARPRILQTAAIIAHQHHERWDGSGYPGGLAGENINIAARITALADVYDALTQTRVYKQPWPREQVLDAIRAGSGTQFDPAVVDAFFRLLPQFESLQKEVGA
;
A
#
# COMPACT_ATOMS: atom_id res chain seq x y z
N MET A 1 24.96 28.78 -28.51
CA MET A 1 24.81 27.34 -28.54
C MET A 1 25.10 26.68 -27.16
N LEU A 2 26.30 26.86 -26.57
CA LEU A 2 26.66 26.30 -25.26
C LEU A 2 25.72 26.72 -24.08
N GLU A 3 25.32 28.00 -24.04
CA GLU A 3 24.42 28.49 -22.98
C GLU A 3 22.97 27.97 -23.11
N ALA A 4 22.47 27.74 -24.33
CA ALA A 4 21.17 27.16 -24.56
C ALA A 4 21.15 25.68 -24.13
N ASN A 5 22.17 24.90 -24.51
CA ASN A 5 22.33 23.52 -24.08
C ASN A 5 22.50 23.39 -22.57
N ARG A 6 23.25 24.30 -21.93
CA ARG A 6 23.38 24.31 -20.46
C ARG A 6 22.07 24.62 -19.76
N ARG A 7 21.25 25.55 -20.27
CA ARG A 7 19.91 25.84 -19.73
C ARG A 7 18.95 24.67 -19.91
N GLY A 8 18.98 23.99 -21.06
CA GLY A 8 18.21 22.78 -21.29
C GLY A 8 18.58 21.65 -20.33
N LEU A 9 19.89 21.41 -20.13
CA LEU A 9 20.36 20.37 -19.21
C LEU A 9 19.95 20.65 -17.75
N LEU A 10 20.06 21.91 -17.31
CA LEU A 10 19.62 22.30 -15.96
C LEU A 10 18.11 22.09 -15.77
N LYS A 11 17.29 22.39 -16.80
CA LYS A 11 15.86 22.11 -16.76
C LYS A 11 15.55 20.63 -16.67
N VAL A 12 16.27 19.76 -17.41
CA VAL A 12 16.10 18.30 -17.32
C VAL A 12 16.46 17.79 -15.94
N ILE A 13 17.54 18.30 -15.32
CA ILE A 13 17.93 17.91 -13.96
C ILE A 13 16.89 18.34 -12.94
N ASP A 14 16.39 19.56 -13.03
CA ASP A 14 15.39 20.12 -12.12
C ASP A 14 14.05 19.38 -12.26
N ALA A 15 13.61 19.16 -13.50
CA ALA A 15 12.45 18.35 -13.82
C ALA A 15 12.55 16.91 -13.26
N SER A 16 13.71 16.26 -13.45
CA SER A 16 13.95 14.92 -12.95
C SER A 16 13.89 14.87 -11.41
N SER A 17 14.45 15.87 -10.72
CA SER A 17 14.44 15.89 -9.24
C SER A 17 13.04 15.93 -8.64
N THR A 18 12.12 16.64 -9.28
CA THR A 18 10.71 16.71 -8.87
C THR A 18 9.98 15.37 -9.07
N ILE A 19 10.28 14.68 -10.16
CA ILE A 19 9.69 13.36 -10.48
C ILE A 19 10.12 12.30 -9.48
N PHE A 20 11.36 12.32 -8.99
CA PHE A 20 11.88 11.39 -7.99
C PHE A 20 11.19 11.46 -6.62
N GLN A 21 10.41 12.51 -6.34
CA GLN A 21 9.69 12.68 -5.07
C GLN A 21 8.26 12.13 -5.10
N GLN A 22 7.78 11.64 -6.25
CA GLN A 22 6.42 11.14 -6.40
C GLN A 22 6.25 9.78 -5.73
N GLN A 23 5.11 9.58 -5.06
CA GLN A 23 4.81 8.37 -4.27
C GLN A 23 3.79 7.45 -4.95
N SER A 24 3.16 7.89 -6.05
CA SER A 24 2.21 7.06 -6.80
C SER A 24 2.46 7.16 -8.29
N ILE A 25 2.08 6.09 -9.03
CA ILE A 25 2.23 6.03 -10.49
C ILE A 25 1.42 7.12 -11.21
N VAL A 26 0.27 7.51 -10.66
CA VAL A 26 -0.57 8.58 -11.24
C VAL A 26 0.09 9.95 -11.08
N GLN A 27 0.59 10.26 -9.88
CA GLN A 27 1.33 11.49 -9.62
C GLN A 27 2.62 11.55 -10.43
N PHE A 28 3.30 10.40 -10.55
CA PHE A 28 4.48 10.26 -11.39
C PHE A 28 4.16 10.58 -12.86
N ALA A 29 3.12 9.95 -13.43
CA ALA A 29 2.69 10.15 -14.80
C ALA A 29 2.29 11.62 -15.06
N GLN A 30 1.56 12.24 -14.13
CA GLN A 30 1.22 13.66 -14.19
C GLN A 30 2.48 14.52 -14.20
N GLY A 31 3.39 14.31 -13.26
CA GLY A 31 4.65 15.06 -13.17
C GLY A 31 5.51 14.93 -14.43
N VAL A 32 5.57 13.74 -15.04
CA VAL A 32 6.28 13.50 -16.30
C VAL A 32 5.69 14.37 -17.42
N LEU A 33 4.36 14.39 -17.58
CA LEU A 33 3.70 15.19 -18.61
C LEU A 33 3.89 16.68 -18.39
N GLU A 34 3.69 17.18 -17.18
CA GLU A 34 3.87 18.59 -16.84
C GLU A 34 5.31 19.08 -17.10
N GLN A 35 6.29 18.27 -16.72
CA GLN A 35 7.69 18.60 -16.92
C GLN A 35 8.10 18.56 -18.40
N LEU A 36 7.59 17.59 -19.16
CA LEU A 36 7.87 17.53 -20.59
C LEU A 36 7.23 18.68 -21.36
N GLN A 37 6.00 19.07 -21.01
CA GLN A 37 5.34 20.27 -21.55
C GLN A 37 6.16 21.53 -21.26
N SER A 38 6.66 21.67 -20.04
CA SER A 38 7.54 22.80 -19.67
C SER A 38 8.88 22.79 -20.39
N LEU A 39 9.46 21.60 -20.64
CA LEU A 39 10.74 21.44 -21.32
C LEU A 39 10.68 21.84 -22.80
N LEU A 40 9.62 21.45 -23.47
CA LEU A 40 9.45 21.59 -24.92
C LEU A 40 8.56 22.79 -25.32
N PHE A 41 7.98 23.49 -24.34
CA PHE A 41 7.08 24.64 -24.57
C PHE A 41 5.91 24.32 -25.52
N PHE A 42 5.29 23.14 -25.37
CA PHE A 42 4.12 22.78 -26.17
C PHE A 42 2.84 22.69 -25.32
N GLU A 43 1.70 22.98 -25.96
CA GLU A 43 0.37 22.90 -25.37
C GLU A 43 -0.45 21.71 -25.89
N GLN A 44 0.22 20.74 -26.53
CA GLN A 44 -0.43 19.58 -27.10
C GLN A 44 -0.99 18.65 -26.02
N GLU A 45 -2.01 17.90 -26.41
CA GLU A 45 -2.60 16.86 -25.58
C GLU A 45 -1.66 15.65 -25.49
N ALA A 46 -1.63 15.00 -24.33
CA ALA A 46 -0.71 13.91 -24.08
C ALA A 46 -1.33 12.79 -23.22
N LEU A 47 -0.84 11.56 -23.44
CA LEU A 47 -1.22 10.37 -22.69
C LEU A 47 0.03 9.68 -22.14
N PHE A 48 -0.04 9.25 -20.88
CA PHE A 48 0.89 8.31 -20.32
C PHE A 48 0.26 6.92 -20.28
N VAL A 49 0.88 5.96 -20.95
CA VAL A 49 0.31 4.64 -21.19
C VAL A 49 1.25 3.57 -20.63
N VAL A 50 0.68 2.56 -20.00
CA VAL A 50 1.39 1.37 -19.53
C VAL A 50 0.95 0.18 -20.35
N VAL A 51 1.93 -0.56 -20.90
CA VAL A 51 1.74 -1.78 -21.68
C VAL A 51 2.17 -2.96 -20.82
N HIS A 52 1.21 -3.77 -20.36
CA HIS A 52 1.48 -5.01 -19.65
C HIS A 52 1.72 -6.15 -20.66
N GLY A 53 2.70 -7.03 -20.43
CA GLY A 53 2.92 -8.21 -21.27
C GLY A 53 3.78 -8.02 -22.53
N GLY A 54 4.36 -6.86 -22.77
CA GLY A 54 5.28 -6.61 -23.89
C GLY A 54 4.63 -6.70 -25.27
N MET A 55 5.33 -7.25 -26.28
CA MET A 55 4.82 -7.36 -27.67
C MET A 55 3.56 -8.22 -27.83
N ALA A 56 3.37 -9.23 -26.98
CA ALA A 56 2.17 -10.08 -26.99
C ALA A 56 0.91 -9.32 -26.59
N ALA A 57 1.07 -8.32 -25.72
CA ALA A 57 -0.02 -7.48 -25.23
C ALA A 57 -0.63 -6.56 -26.30
N LEU A 58 0.12 -6.25 -27.36
CA LEU A 58 -0.42 -5.45 -28.47
C LEU A 58 -1.41 -6.22 -29.35
N SER A 59 -1.57 -7.52 -29.13
CA SER A 59 -2.55 -8.37 -29.81
C SER A 59 -3.86 -8.55 -29.01
N THR A 60 -3.88 -8.13 -27.74
CA THR A 60 -5.06 -8.18 -26.86
C THR A 60 -5.32 -6.78 -26.31
N ASP A 61 -6.51 -6.26 -26.56
CA ASP A 61 -6.91 -4.87 -26.25
C ASP A 61 -6.84 -4.50 -24.76
N ASP A 62 -6.78 -5.48 -23.85
CA ASP A 62 -6.88 -5.25 -22.40
C ASP A 62 -5.53 -4.94 -21.72
N ASP A 63 -4.40 -5.16 -22.38
CA ASP A 63 -3.09 -5.09 -21.76
C ASP A 63 -2.41 -3.70 -21.83
N VAL A 64 -3.01 -2.75 -22.54
CA VAL A 64 -2.49 -1.39 -22.69
C VAL A 64 -3.47 -0.39 -22.07
N ARG A 65 -3.06 0.26 -20.97
CA ARG A 65 -3.94 1.15 -20.22
C ARG A 65 -3.42 2.59 -20.15
N VAL A 66 -4.34 3.54 -20.26
CA VAL A 66 -4.07 4.97 -20.05
C VAL A 66 -4.02 5.24 -18.56
N ILE A 67 -2.84 5.55 -18.02
CA ILE A 67 -2.67 5.86 -16.60
C ILE A 67 -2.99 7.32 -16.30
N TYR A 68 -2.54 8.22 -17.17
CA TYR A 68 -2.78 9.64 -17.06
C TYR A 68 -2.93 10.27 -18.44
N ALA A 69 -3.74 11.32 -18.54
CA ALA A 69 -3.94 12.03 -19.80
C ALA A 69 -4.32 13.49 -19.54
N THR A 70 -4.09 14.34 -20.54
CA THR A 70 -4.43 15.76 -20.54
C THR A 70 -5.41 16.10 -21.69
N GLY A 71 -6.10 17.23 -21.57
CA GLY A 71 -6.98 17.74 -22.63
C GLY A 71 -8.15 16.83 -22.94
N GLY A 72 -8.45 16.63 -24.20
CA GLY A 72 -9.55 15.77 -24.67
C GLY A 72 -9.39 14.30 -24.33
N TYR A 73 -8.18 13.88 -23.97
CA TYR A 73 -7.89 12.50 -23.57
C TYR A 73 -8.16 12.19 -22.10
N GLU A 74 -8.48 13.16 -21.24
CA GLU A 74 -8.74 12.95 -19.82
C GLU A 74 -9.84 11.94 -19.54
N GLN A 75 -10.84 11.87 -20.39
CA GLN A 75 -11.95 10.92 -20.31
C GLN A 75 -11.53 9.45 -20.42
N TYR A 76 -10.35 9.17 -20.97
CA TYR A 76 -9.85 7.82 -21.17
C TYR A 76 -8.95 7.31 -20.03
N ARG A 77 -8.76 8.08 -18.97
CA ARG A 77 -7.98 7.64 -17.81
C ARG A 77 -8.52 6.33 -17.24
N GLY A 78 -7.65 5.37 -16.99
CA GLY A 78 -7.97 4.03 -16.49
C GLY A 78 -8.57 3.08 -17.54
N GLN A 79 -8.84 3.56 -18.77
CA GLN A 79 -9.40 2.74 -19.84
C GLN A 79 -8.29 2.07 -20.69
N ALA A 80 -8.67 1.06 -21.47
CA ALA A 80 -7.79 0.46 -22.44
C ALA A 80 -7.46 1.45 -23.58
N LEU A 81 -6.23 1.43 -24.09
CA LEU A 81 -5.81 2.32 -25.18
C LEU A 81 -6.61 2.09 -26.47
N SER A 82 -7.17 0.91 -26.65
CA SER A 82 -8.08 0.59 -27.78
C SER A 82 -9.34 1.47 -27.84
N THR A 83 -9.74 2.07 -26.73
CA THR A 83 -10.84 3.03 -26.65
C THR A 83 -10.46 4.42 -27.16
N VAL A 84 -9.16 4.70 -27.24
CA VAL A 84 -8.59 5.91 -27.83
C VAL A 84 -8.25 5.59 -29.27
N GLU A 85 -8.52 6.44 -30.26
CA GLU A 85 -8.24 6.26 -31.69
C GLU A 85 -6.90 5.52 -31.96
N HIS A 86 -6.89 4.21 -31.68
CA HIS A 86 -5.71 3.34 -31.68
C HIS A 86 -5.05 3.21 -33.05
N GLU A 87 -5.82 3.32 -34.16
CA GLU A 87 -5.32 3.18 -35.50
C GLU A 87 -4.25 4.21 -35.85
N ARG A 88 -4.35 5.42 -35.26
CA ARG A 88 -3.43 6.53 -35.52
C ARG A 88 -2.03 6.29 -34.93
N PHE A 89 -1.96 5.76 -33.71
CA PHE A 89 -0.70 5.58 -32.97
C PHE A 89 -0.13 4.15 -33.09
N GLY A 90 -0.92 3.17 -33.48
CA GLY A 90 -0.61 1.75 -33.39
C GLY A 90 0.71 1.34 -34.03
N ASN A 91 1.04 1.87 -35.19
CA ASN A 91 2.29 1.56 -35.89
C ASN A 91 3.50 2.16 -35.16
N SER A 92 3.38 3.39 -34.64
CA SER A 92 4.45 4.08 -33.92
C SER A 92 4.65 3.47 -32.52
N ILE A 93 3.59 3.05 -31.84
CA ILE A 93 3.65 2.29 -30.58
C ILE A 93 4.40 0.98 -30.79
N ARG A 94 4.02 0.23 -31.83
CA ARG A 94 4.67 -1.04 -32.17
C ARG A 94 6.15 -0.85 -32.50
N ALA A 95 6.47 0.20 -33.27
CA ALA A 95 7.85 0.55 -33.59
C ALA A 95 8.63 0.89 -32.32
N ALA A 96 8.10 1.74 -31.44
CA ALA A 96 8.75 2.14 -30.20
C ALA A 96 9.07 0.92 -29.30
N ILE A 97 8.12 -0.01 -29.14
CA ILE A 97 8.28 -1.22 -28.32
C ILE A 97 9.29 -2.19 -28.98
N THR A 98 9.26 -2.34 -30.33
CA THR A 98 10.15 -3.27 -31.03
C THR A 98 11.60 -2.80 -31.04
N THR A 99 11.81 -1.49 -31.19
CA THR A 99 13.16 -0.90 -31.27
C THR A 99 13.70 -0.48 -29.90
N GLU A 100 12.83 -0.45 -28.88
CA GLU A 100 13.12 0.12 -27.56
C GLU A 100 13.63 1.58 -27.67
N GLN A 101 13.07 2.34 -28.58
CA GLN A 101 13.44 3.73 -28.87
C GLN A 101 12.20 4.61 -29.02
N SER A 102 12.36 5.89 -28.69
CA SER A 102 11.33 6.89 -28.95
C SER A 102 11.10 7.11 -30.45
N VAL A 103 9.85 7.33 -30.84
CA VAL A 103 9.43 7.54 -32.23
C VAL A 103 8.97 8.98 -32.42
N PHE A 104 9.57 9.68 -33.39
CA PHE A 104 9.23 11.05 -33.78
C PHE A 104 8.51 11.02 -35.11
N ALA A 105 7.20 11.08 -35.11
CA ALA A 105 6.36 11.21 -36.31
C ALA A 105 6.04 12.68 -36.60
N PRO A 106 5.57 13.02 -37.82
CA PRO A 106 5.23 14.41 -38.19
C PRO A 106 4.09 15.01 -37.36
N ASP A 107 3.16 14.18 -36.92
CA ASP A 107 1.90 14.54 -36.26
C ASP A 107 1.77 14.04 -34.83
N HIS A 108 2.77 13.28 -34.31
CA HIS A 108 2.81 12.82 -32.94
C HIS A 108 4.24 12.42 -32.53
N PHE A 109 4.44 12.33 -31.21
CA PHE A 109 5.66 11.80 -30.60
C PHE A 109 5.31 10.67 -29.65
N ILE A 110 6.08 9.59 -29.69
CA ILE A 110 6.01 8.50 -28.71
C ILE A 110 7.34 8.39 -27.99
N GLY A 111 7.35 8.78 -26.71
CA GLY A 111 8.47 8.58 -25.81
C GLY A 111 8.46 7.14 -25.29
N PHE A 112 9.54 6.42 -25.55
CA PHE A 112 9.76 5.10 -24.98
C PHE A 112 10.44 5.22 -23.64
N PHE A 113 9.78 4.74 -22.59
CA PHE A 113 10.37 4.59 -21.28
C PHE A 113 10.74 3.14 -21.05
N PHE A 114 11.89 2.94 -20.47
CA PHE A 114 12.58 1.68 -20.26
C PHE A 114 11.64 0.52 -19.88
N LYS A 115 11.96 -0.67 -20.38
CA LYS A 115 11.37 -1.95 -19.99
C LYS A 115 12.19 -2.50 -18.83
N SER A 116 11.62 -2.64 -17.66
CA SER A 116 12.24 -3.47 -16.62
C SER A 116 12.33 -4.92 -17.12
N GLN A 117 13.30 -5.71 -16.68
CA GLN A 117 13.47 -7.09 -17.18
C GLN A 117 12.20 -7.95 -17.04
N HIS A 118 11.27 -7.59 -16.16
CA HIS A 118 10.02 -8.32 -15.87
C HIS A 118 8.79 -7.40 -15.71
N GLY A 119 8.92 -6.12 -16.05
CA GLY A 119 7.86 -5.13 -15.84
C GLY A 119 7.19 -4.65 -17.13
N PRO A 120 6.14 -3.84 -16.98
CA PRO A 120 5.43 -3.25 -18.11
C PRO A 120 6.32 -2.27 -18.89
N VAL A 121 6.02 -2.10 -20.18
CA VAL A 121 6.59 -1.02 -21.00
C VAL A 121 5.74 0.24 -20.77
N ASN A 122 6.40 1.36 -20.52
CA ASN A 122 5.74 2.63 -20.37
C ASN A 122 5.97 3.49 -21.61
N LEU A 123 4.91 4.10 -22.11
CA LEU A 123 4.95 4.97 -23.27
C LEU A 123 4.31 6.32 -22.93
N LEU A 124 4.89 7.37 -23.44
CA LEU A 124 4.32 8.71 -23.45
C LEU A 124 3.91 9.03 -24.89
N ILE A 125 2.66 9.35 -25.12
CA ILE A 125 2.13 9.75 -26.42
C ILE A 125 1.79 11.25 -26.34
N ILE A 126 2.35 12.03 -27.25
CA ILE A 126 2.00 13.43 -27.45
C ILE A 126 1.33 13.51 -28.81
N ASP A 127 0.07 13.95 -28.83
CA ASP A 127 -0.70 14.15 -30.03
C ASP A 127 -0.53 15.57 -30.57
N GLY A 128 -0.10 15.65 -31.81
CA GLY A 128 0.08 16.93 -32.52
C GLY A 128 1.47 17.07 -33.16
N PRO A 129 1.64 18.05 -34.05
CA PRO A 129 2.90 18.31 -34.71
C PRO A 129 3.96 18.78 -33.70
N VAL A 130 5.00 17.98 -33.50
CA VAL A 130 6.12 18.28 -32.61
C VAL A 130 7.33 18.62 -33.47
N ALA A 131 7.51 19.91 -33.76
CA ALA A 131 8.68 20.40 -34.51
C ALA A 131 9.90 20.51 -33.57
N LEU A 132 10.61 19.39 -33.37
CA LEU A 132 11.80 19.32 -32.53
C LEU A 132 13.07 19.48 -33.37
N SER A 133 13.98 20.35 -32.93
CA SER A 133 15.35 20.34 -33.43
C SER A 133 16.12 19.09 -32.97
N HIS A 134 17.28 18.81 -33.57
CA HIS A 134 18.11 17.71 -33.09
C HIS A 134 18.48 17.84 -31.61
N ALA A 135 18.78 19.06 -31.17
CA ALA A 135 19.11 19.31 -29.75
C ALA A 135 17.92 19.06 -28.80
N ASP A 136 16.69 19.38 -29.24
CA ASP A 136 15.48 19.10 -28.46
C ASP A 136 15.21 17.60 -28.37
N ARG A 137 15.44 16.85 -29.43
CA ARG A 137 15.34 15.38 -29.44
C ARG A 137 16.30 14.74 -28.44
N ASP A 138 17.56 15.18 -28.45
CA ASP A 138 18.58 14.71 -27.51
C ASP A 138 18.17 15.01 -26.05
N LEU A 139 17.58 16.17 -25.78
CA LEU A 139 17.07 16.54 -24.46
C LEU A 139 15.87 15.66 -24.04
N VAL A 140 14.95 15.40 -24.95
CA VAL A 140 13.80 14.51 -24.69
C VAL A 140 14.27 13.09 -24.41
N GLU A 141 15.22 12.56 -25.18
CA GLU A 141 15.77 11.22 -24.93
C GLU A 141 16.47 11.14 -23.57
N LEU A 142 17.25 12.17 -23.21
CA LEU A 142 17.87 12.23 -21.88
C LEU A 142 16.82 12.29 -20.76
N PHE A 143 15.77 13.10 -20.95
CA PHE A 143 14.63 13.17 -20.03
C PHE A 143 13.95 11.82 -19.89
N CYS A 144 13.61 11.15 -20.98
CA CYS A 144 12.99 9.83 -20.98
C CYS A 144 13.84 8.79 -20.22
N ARG A 145 15.17 8.81 -20.41
CA ARG A 145 16.07 7.92 -19.64
C ARG A 145 16.04 8.19 -18.14
N ASN A 146 16.06 9.46 -17.73
CA ASN A 146 15.97 9.82 -16.31
C ASN A 146 14.65 9.42 -15.69
N VAL A 147 13.55 9.64 -16.43
CA VAL A 147 12.21 9.23 -16.03
C VAL A 147 12.11 7.72 -15.89
N SER A 148 12.75 6.97 -16.79
CA SER A 148 12.81 5.50 -16.71
C SER A 148 13.44 5.03 -15.40
N ILE A 149 14.56 5.64 -15.00
CA ILE A 149 15.25 5.31 -13.74
C ILE A 149 14.35 5.65 -12.53
N ALA A 150 13.68 6.80 -12.56
CA ALA A 150 12.75 7.20 -11.50
C ALA A 150 11.57 6.23 -11.38
N TYR A 151 11.01 5.81 -12.51
CA TYR A 151 9.91 4.83 -12.55
C TYR A 151 10.36 3.47 -12.00
N GLU A 152 11.53 2.98 -12.43
CA GLU A 152 12.06 1.70 -11.94
C GLU A 152 12.27 1.72 -10.43
N ASN A 153 12.82 2.82 -9.88
CA ASN A 153 12.96 3.00 -8.45
C ASN A 153 11.60 2.98 -7.72
N LEU A 154 10.58 3.65 -8.27
CA LEU A 154 9.23 3.64 -7.72
C LEU A 154 8.64 2.22 -7.70
N MET A 155 8.76 1.50 -8.80
CA MET A 155 8.25 0.12 -8.91
C MET A 155 8.99 -0.85 -7.98
N LEU A 156 10.32 -0.74 -7.89
CA LEU A 156 11.11 -1.57 -6.96
C LEU A 156 10.75 -1.28 -5.50
N SER A 157 10.52 -0.02 -5.15
CA SER A 157 10.07 0.34 -3.80
C SER A 157 8.72 -0.28 -3.48
N ALA A 158 7.75 -0.20 -4.41
CA ALA A 158 6.43 -0.82 -4.24
C ALA A 158 6.51 -2.36 -4.16
N GLU A 159 7.39 -3.00 -4.94
CA GLU A 159 7.62 -4.44 -4.88
C GLU A 159 8.22 -4.87 -3.54
N ILE A 160 9.18 -4.10 -3.02
CA ILE A 160 9.77 -4.33 -1.71
C ILE A 160 8.70 -4.24 -0.62
N GLU A 161 7.86 -3.19 -0.65
CA GLU A 161 6.78 -3.01 0.32
C GLU A 161 5.75 -4.16 0.26
N ASN A 162 5.36 -4.58 -0.94
CA ASN A 162 4.46 -5.72 -1.13
C ASN A 162 5.08 -7.02 -0.62
N THR A 163 6.35 -7.27 -0.96
CA THR A 163 7.07 -8.47 -0.50
C THR A 163 7.20 -8.48 1.03
N GLN A 164 7.49 -7.33 1.64
CA GLN A 164 7.52 -7.21 3.11
C GLN A 164 6.17 -7.54 3.72
N ARG A 165 5.08 -7.05 3.13
CA ARG A 165 3.71 -7.35 3.57
C ARG A 165 3.40 -8.84 3.47
N ASP A 166 3.70 -9.46 2.34
CA ASP A 166 3.47 -10.90 2.14
C ASP A 166 4.24 -11.75 3.16
N ILE A 167 5.50 -11.42 3.43
CA ILE A 167 6.32 -12.09 4.45
C ILE A 167 5.69 -11.90 5.85
N ILE A 168 5.22 -10.71 6.18
CA ILE A 168 4.54 -10.44 7.46
C ILE A 168 3.31 -11.33 7.61
N TYR A 169 2.46 -11.38 6.58
CA TYR A 169 1.27 -12.24 6.60
C TYR A 169 1.62 -13.71 6.77
N GLN A 170 2.60 -14.22 6.01
CA GLN A 170 3.04 -15.62 6.12
C GLN A 170 3.61 -15.94 7.50
N LEU A 171 4.45 -15.07 8.07
CA LEU A 171 4.98 -15.25 9.42
C LEU A 171 3.87 -15.26 10.48
N SER A 172 2.92 -14.34 10.38
CA SER A 172 1.77 -14.25 11.29
C SER A 172 0.89 -15.50 11.19
N GLU A 173 0.65 -15.99 9.97
CA GLU A 173 -0.12 -17.21 9.72
C GLU A 173 0.55 -18.46 10.34
N VAL A 174 1.88 -18.56 10.28
CA VAL A 174 2.64 -19.62 10.94
C VAL A 174 2.46 -19.57 12.47
N VAL A 175 2.49 -18.36 13.06
CA VAL A 175 2.28 -18.17 14.50
C VAL A 175 0.85 -18.52 14.91
N GLU A 176 -0.14 -18.04 14.15
CA GLU A 176 -1.56 -18.31 14.42
C GLU A 176 -1.92 -19.79 14.20
N THR A 177 -1.33 -20.45 13.22
CA THR A 177 -1.49 -21.92 13.03
C THR A 177 -1.05 -22.67 14.28
N ARG A 178 0.02 -22.21 14.95
CA ARG A 178 0.46 -22.76 16.23
C ARG A 178 -0.52 -22.51 17.37
N SER A 179 -1.23 -21.38 17.38
CA SER A 179 -2.26 -21.06 18.39
C SER A 179 -3.68 -21.56 18.06
N GLN A 180 -3.84 -22.27 16.93
CA GLN A 180 -5.12 -22.80 16.42
C GLN A 180 -6.13 -21.73 15.99
N ASP A 181 -5.70 -20.50 15.77
CA ASP A 181 -6.48 -19.47 15.12
C ASP A 181 -6.37 -19.57 13.58
N THR A 182 -7.27 -18.97 12.83
CA THR A 182 -7.33 -19.11 11.37
C THR A 182 -6.66 -17.95 10.65
N GLY A 183 -6.00 -18.19 9.49
CA GLY A 183 -5.37 -17.15 8.68
C GLY A 183 -6.31 -16.02 8.25
N ASN A 184 -7.61 -16.28 8.18
CA ASN A 184 -8.63 -15.27 7.91
C ASN A 184 -8.74 -14.21 9.03
N HIS A 185 -8.45 -14.58 10.30
CA HIS A 185 -8.37 -13.64 11.42
C HIS A 185 -7.36 -12.52 11.15
N ILE A 186 -6.14 -12.88 10.76
CA ILE A 186 -5.04 -11.94 10.50
C ILE A 186 -5.44 -10.93 9.42
N ARG A 187 -6.07 -11.39 8.33
CA ARG A 187 -6.51 -10.52 7.23
C ARG A 187 -7.60 -9.55 7.68
N ARG A 188 -8.61 -10.04 8.40
CA ARG A 188 -9.67 -9.16 8.92
C ARG A 188 -9.11 -8.14 9.89
N MET A 189 -8.23 -8.55 10.81
CA MET A 189 -7.56 -7.67 11.76
C MET A 189 -6.82 -6.52 11.08
N ALA A 190 -6.04 -6.83 10.02
CA ALA A 190 -5.32 -5.84 9.24
C ALA A 190 -6.30 -4.82 8.62
N GLU A 191 -7.36 -5.29 7.98
CA GLU A 191 -8.36 -4.42 7.33
C GLU A 191 -9.10 -3.56 8.36
N TYR A 192 -9.53 -4.11 9.50
CA TYR A 192 -10.18 -3.35 10.57
C TYR A 192 -9.28 -2.25 11.11
N ALA A 193 -8.00 -2.57 11.35
CA ALA A 193 -7.05 -1.61 11.86
C ALA A 193 -6.77 -0.47 10.87
N GLY A 194 -6.65 -0.78 9.58
CA GLY A 194 -6.49 0.20 8.53
C GLY A 194 -7.68 1.15 8.39
N LEU A 195 -8.92 0.61 8.42
CA LEU A 195 -10.14 1.41 8.37
C LEU A 195 -10.27 2.33 9.59
N LEU A 196 -10.02 1.81 10.80
CA LEU A 196 -10.06 2.62 12.03
C LEU A 196 -9.03 3.75 11.98
N ALA A 197 -7.82 3.48 11.51
CA ALA A 197 -6.77 4.50 11.41
C ALA A 197 -7.18 5.64 10.46
N LEU A 198 -7.76 5.32 9.30
CA LEU A 198 -8.28 6.33 8.35
C LEU A 198 -9.43 7.13 8.95
N GLU A 199 -10.40 6.48 9.59
CA GLU A 199 -11.56 7.12 10.23
C GLU A 199 -11.14 8.05 11.38
N MET A 200 -10.03 7.74 12.04
CA MET A 200 -9.45 8.59 13.07
C MET A 200 -8.61 9.76 12.49
N GLY A 201 -8.60 9.95 11.18
CA GLY A 201 -7.95 11.07 10.50
C GLY A 201 -6.45 10.90 10.29
N MET A 202 -5.92 9.68 10.38
CA MET A 202 -4.52 9.41 10.05
C MET A 202 -4.29 9.48 8.53
N SER A 203 -3.06 9.75 8.12
CA SER A 203 -2.70 9.72 6.70
C SER A 203 -2.87 8.31 6.11
N GLU A 204 -3.11 8.20 4.80
CA GLU A 204 -3.17 6.90 4.11
C GLU A 204 -1.89 6.08 4.37
N GLN A 205 -0.74 6.74 4.39
CA GLN A 205 0.55 6.08 4.65
C GLN A 205 0.64 5.52 6.07
N ASP A 206 0.22 6.28 7.09
CA ASP A 206 0.26 5.80 8.48
C ASP A 206 -0.78 4.71 8.72
N ALA A 207 -1.97 4.83 8.12
CA ALA A 207 -3.00 3.79 8.18
C ALA A 207 -2.53 2.48 7.53
N GLU A 208 -1.82 2.56 6.40
CA GLU A 208 -1.25 1.39 5.74
C GLU A 208 -0.13 0.73 6.57
N ILE A 209 0.68 1.53 7.27
CA ILE A 209 1.68 1.00 8.21
C ILE A 209 1.00 0.23 9.36
N ILE A 210 -0.08 0.77 9.93
CA ILE A 210 -0.83 0.09 10.99
C ILE A 210 -1.48 -1.19 10.45
N ARG A 211 -2.10 -1.13 9.26
CA ARG A 211 -2.68 -2.29 8.58
C ARG A 211 -1.66 -3.41 8.42
N ALA A 212 -0.47 -3.10 7.90
CA ALA A 212 0.58 -4.08 7.66
C ALA A 212 1.26 -4.58 8.96
N ALA A 213 1.26 -3.80 10.04
CA ALA A 213 1.89 -4.15 11.31
C ALA A 213 0.99 -5.00 12.22
N THR A 214 -0.34 -4.79 12.18
CA THR A 214 -1.33 -5.46 13.03
C THR A 214 -1.25 -6.98 13.01
N PRO A 215 -0.99 -7.66 11.88
CA PRO A 215 -0.81 -9.12 11.85
C PRO A 215 0.21 -9.69 12.85
N LEU A 216 1.22 -8.90 13.22
CA LEU A 216 2.29 -9.33 14.12
C LEU A 216 1.98 -9.11 15.62
N HIS A 217 0.75 -8.71 16.00
CA HIS A 217 0.41 -8.39 17.40
C HIS A 217 0.75 -9.53 18.34
N ASP A 218 0.56 -10.76 17.90
CA ASP A 218 0.73 -12.00 18.67
C ASP A 218 2.02 -12.77 18.35
N ILE A 219 2.98 -12.17 17.64
CA ILE A 219 4.24 -12.84 17.23
C ILE A 219 5.00 -13.47 18.42
N GLY A 220 4.88 -12.88 19.59
CA GLY A 220 5.54 -13.38 20.82
C GLY A 220 5.00 -14.70 21.32
N LYS A 221 3.85 -15.19 20.86
CA LYS A 221 3.32 -16.52 21.16
C LYS A 221 4.27 -17.65 20.76
N VAL A 222 5.19 -17.37 19.81
CA VAL A 222 6.28 -18.31 19.47
C VAL A 222 7.13 -18.68 20.67
N GLY A 223 7.30 -17.79 21.65
CA GLY A 223 8.07 -17.99 22.85
C GLY A 223 7.30 -18.68 23.99
N ILE A 224 5.99 -18.92 23.85
CA ILE A 224 5.16 -19.53 24.89
C ILE A 224 5.28 -21.08 24.80
N PRO A 225 5.50 -21.78 25.94
CA PRO A 225 5.55 -23.23 25.98
C PRO A 225 4.25 -23.90 25.49
N ASP A 226 4.34 -24.96 24.72
CA ASP A 226 3.18 -25.69 24.15
C ASP A 226 2.20 -26.17 25.22
N ALA A 227 2.71 -26.58 26.38
CA ALA A 227 1.89 -27.03 27.51
C ALA A 227 0.92 -25.94 28.01
N ILE A 228 1.26 -24.67 27.83
CA ILE A 228 0.41 -23.52 28.18
C ILE A 228 -0.40 -23.06 26.99
N LEU A 229 0.23 -22.93 25.81
CA LEU A 229 -0.41 -22.45 24.61
C LEU A 229 -1.59 -23.33 24.15
N HIS A 230 -1.42 -24.67 24.31
CA HIS A 230 -2.41 -25.68 23.88
C HIS A 230 -3.17 -26.32 25.05
N LYS A 231 -3.16 -25.69 26.22
CA LYS A 231 -3.84 -26.27 27.39
C LYS A 231 -5.35 -26.40 27.12
N PRO A 232 -5.92 -27.61 27.22
CA PRO A 232 -7.36 -27.79 27.07
C PRO A 232 -8.10 -27.34 28.35
N GLY A 233 -8.40 -26.06 28.44
CA GLY A 233 -9.13 -25.47 29.56
C GLY A 233 -8.57 -24.13 30.02
N PRO A 234 -9.11 -23.55 31.09
CA PRO A 234 -8.64 -22.25 31.59
C PRO A 234 -7.22 -22.35 32.17
N LEU A 235 -6.43 -21.29 31.92
CA LEU A 235 -5.11 -21.14 32.53
C LEU A 235 -5.25 -20.80 34.02
N ASP A 236 -4.40 -21.38 34.84
CA ASP A 236 -4.25 -20.90 36.22
C ASP A 236 -3.47 -19.58 36.28
N ALA A 237 -3.29 -19.03 37.53
CA ALA A 237 -2.67 -17.72 37.70
C ALA A 237 -1.21 -17.68 37.24
N GLU A 238 -0.43 -18.75 37.42
CA GLU A 238 0.98 -18.81 37.00
C GLU A 238 1.11 -19.03 35.48
N GLU A 239 0.29 -19.89 34.93
CA GLU A 239 0.22 -20.10 33.49
C GLU A 239 -0.22 -18.83 32.77
N ARG A 240 -1.19 -18.07 33.35
CA ARG A 240 -1.62 -16.77 32.81
C ARG A 240 -0.47 -15.78 32.76
N LYS A 241 0.33 -15.69 33.86
CA LYS A 241 1.52 -14.83 33.87
C LYS A 241 2.51 -15.19 32.74
N VAL A 242 2.70 -16.50 32.49
CA VAL A 242 3.56 -16.96 31.38
C VAL A 242 2.93 -16.58 30.04
N MET A 243 1.63 -16.81 29.84
CA MET A 243 0.93 -16.41 28.61
C MET A 243 1.06 -14.90 28.36
N ASP A 244 0.86 -14.06 29.37
CA ASP A 244 0.91 -12.61 29.24
C ASP A 244 2.30 -12.08 28.84
N THR A 245 3.36 -12.91 28.99
CA THR A 245 4.71 -12.54 28.53
C THR A 245 4.82 -12.44 27.02
N HIS A 246 3.87 -13.01 26.22
CA HIS A 246 3.95 -12.92 24.74
C HIS A 246 4.05 -11.47 24.24
N SER A 247 3.40 -10.51 24.93
CA SER A 247 3.49 -9.09 24.57
C SER A 247 4.91 -8.55 24.69
N ALA A 248 5.60 -8.85 25.79
CA ALA A 248 6.99 -8.45 26.00
C ALA A 248 7.96 -9.21 25.08
N LEU A 249 7.70 -10.50 24.83
CA LEU A 249 8.49 -11.32 23.91
C LEU A 249 8.38 -10.81 22.47
N GLY A 250 7.17 -10.50 22.02
CA GLY A 250 6.93 -9.93 20.69
C GLY A 250 7.64 -8.60 20.50
N PHE A 251 7.59 -7.73 21.49
CA PHE A 251 8.37 -6.49 21.50
C PHE A 251 9.88 -6.75 21.42
N ALA A 252 10.40 -7.66 22.22
CA ALA A 252 11.83 -7.98 22.23
C ALA A 252 12.32 -8.52 20.88
N MET A 253 11.48 -9.26 20.15
CA MET A 253 11.80 -9.79 18.82
C MET A 253 11.87 -8.70 17.75
N LEU A 254 11.07 -7.64 17.85
CA LEU A 254 10.88 -6.65 16.80
C LEU A 254 11.51 -5.28 17.08
N ARG A 255 11.83 -4.93 18.34
CA ARG A 255 12.22 -3.57 18.76
C ARG A 255 13.43 -2.98 18.04
N ASP A 256 14.37 -3.82 17.59
CA ASP A 256 15.61 -3.39 16.94
C ASP A 256 15.47 -3.35 15.40
N ALA A 257 14.27 -3.58 14.88
CA ALA A 257 13.99 -3.55 13.46
C ALA A 257 14.04 -2.11 12.90
N ARG A 258 14.57 -1.95 11.67
CA ARG A 258 14.67 -0.64 11.01
C ARG A 258 13.40 -0.23 10.25
N PRO A 259 12.67 -1.13 9.55
CA PRO A 259 11.47 -0.75 8.82
C PRO A 259 10.37 -0.22 9.75
N ARG A 260 9.71 0.87 9.37
CA ARG A 260 8.61 1.50 10.14
C ARG A 260 7.50 0.51 10.48
N ILE A 261 7.15 -0.38 9.55
CA ILE A 261 6.14 -1.42 9.76
C ILE A 261 6.52 -2.30 10.96
N LEU A 262 7.76 -2.77 11.04
CA LEU A 262 8.21 -3.64 12.14
C LEU A 262 8.36 -2.88 13.46
N GLN A 263 8.74 -1.60 13.43
CA GLN A 263 8.74 -0.75 14.63
C GLN A 263 7.33 -0.56 15.18
N THR A 264 6.36 -0.31 14.30
CA THR A 264 4.94 -0.22 14.69
C THR A 264 4.43 -1.56 15.20
N ALA A 265 4.80 -2.67 14.56
CA ALA A 265 4.46 -4.02 15.01
C ALA A 265 5.05 -4.34 16.41
N ALA A 266 6.28 -3.90 16.69
CA ALA A 266 6.86 -4.03 18.03
C ALA A 266 6.01 -3.32 19.10
N ILE A 267 5.56 -2.09 18.81
CA ILE A 267 4.71 -1.31 19.71
C ILE A 267 3.35 -2.00 19.88
N ILE A 268 2.73 -2.44 18.78
CA ILE A 268 1.47 -3.17 18.81
C ILE A 268 1.60 -4.45 19.64
N ALA A 269 2.61 -5.29 19.38
CA ALA A 269 2.86 -6.52 20.14
C ALA A 269 3.02 -6.24 21.63
N HIS A 270 3.68 -5.14 22.00
CA HIS A 270 3.88 -4.78 23.41
C HIS A 270 2.61 -4.28 24.09
N GLN A 271 1.76 -3.50 23.37
CA GLN A 271 0.73 -2.67 23.99
C GLN A 271 -0.71 -3.06 23.65
N HIS A 272 -0.98 -4.04 22.78
CA HIS A 272 -2.35 -4.38 22.35
C HIS A 272 -3.22 -4.96 23.49
N HIS A 273 -2.62 -5.38 24.59
CA HIS A 273 -3.29 -5.81 25.84
C HIS A 273 -3.29 -4.74 26.93
N GLU A 274 -2.76 -3.55 26.65
CA GLU A 274 -2.97 -2.41 27.53
C GLU A 274 -4.45 -1.99 27.49
N ARG A 275 -4.94 -1.47 28.59
CA ARG A 275 -6.32 -1.03 28.71
C ARG A 275 -6.36 0.46 28.97
N TRP A 276 -7.36 1.11 28.43
CA TRP A 276 -7.51 2.56 28.56
C TRP A 276 -7.48 3.04 30.01
N ASP A 277 -8.03 2.26 30.95
CA ASP A 277 -8.06 2.54 32.38
C ASP A 277 -6.75 2.24 33.12
N GLY A 278 -5.73 1.71 32.44
CA GLY A 278 -4.43 1.34 33.00
C GLY A 278 -4.40 -0.02 33.72
N SER A 279 -5.47 -0.80 33.68
CA SER A 279 -5.52 -2.14 34.29
C SER A 279 -4.97 -3.24 33.36
N GLY A 280 -4.40 -2.88 32.21
CA GLY A 280 -3.82 -3.80 31.25
C GLY A 280 -2.39 -4.23 31.56
N TYR A 281 -1.77 -4.91 30.59
CA TYR A 281 -0.39 -5.38 30.67
C TYR A 281 0.33 -5.19 29.32
N PRO A 282 1.67 -5.23 29.30
CA PRO A 282 2.63 -5.50 30.38
C PRO A 282 3.02 -4.26 31.19
N GLY A 283 2.75 -3.04 30.69
CA GLY A 283 3.25 -1.79 31.31
C GLY A 283 2.26 -1.11 32.24
N GLY A 284 0.95 -1.46 32.16
CA GLY A 284 -0.11 -0.75 32.87
C GLY A 284 -0.27 0.69 32.36
N LEU A 285 -0.03 0.91 31.07
CA LEU A 285 -0.21 2.22 30.41
C LEU A 285 -1.69 2.60 30.40
N ALA A 286 -1.98 3.89 30.60
CA ALA A 286 -3.35 4.39 30.62
C ALA A 286 -3.57 5.53 29.61
N GLY A 287 -4.77 5.59 29.04
CA GLY A 287 -5.20 6.66 28.15
C GLY A 287 -4.30 6.83 26.94
N GLU A 288 -3.93 8.06 26.64
CA GLU A 288 -3.12 8.41 25.48
C GLU A 288 -1.65 7.98 25.58
N ASN A 289 -1.19 7.50 26.75
CA ASN A 289 0.14 6.89 26.87
C ASN A 289 0.22 5.53 26.15
N ILE A 290 -0.90 4.89 25.85
CA ILE A 290 -0.98 3.74 24.96
C ILE A 290 -0.89 4.25 23.52
N ASN A 291 0.00 3.69 22.72
CA ASN A 291 0.14 4.09 21.33
C ASN A 291 -1.17 3.87 20.56
N ILE A 292 -1.52 4.80 19.68
CA ILE A 292 -2.79 4.74 18.91
C ILE A 292 -2.91 3.45 18.09
N ALA A 293 -1.83 2.95 17.49
CA ALA A 293 -1.85 1.70 16.76
C ALA A 293 -2.25 0.51 17.65
N ALA A 294 -1.76 0.47 18.89
CA ALA A 294 -2.13 -0.56 19.85
C ALA A 294 -3.59 -0.42 20.33
N ARG A 295 -4.08 0.81 20.56
CA ARG A 295 -5.50 1.06 20.91
C ARG A 295 -6.45 0.59 19.82
N ILE A 296 -6.11 0.86 18.55
CA ILE A 296 -6.84 0.39 17.37
C ILE A 296 -6.84 -1.14 17.30
N THR A 297 -5.65 -1.75 17.42
CA THR A 297 -5.49 -3.22 17.35
C THR A 297 -6.24 -3.93 18.47
N ALA A 298 -6.22 -3.40 19.68
CA ALA A 298 -6.93 -3.98 20.84
C ALA A 298 -8.45 -4.08 20.62
N LEU A 299 -9.08 -3.07 20.01
CA LEU A 299 -10.50 -3.12 19.70
C LEU A 299 -10.77 -4.09 18.55
N ALA A 300 -9.96 -4.05 17.48
CA ALA A 300 -10.11 -4.92 16.32
C ALA A 300 -10.00 -6.41 16.73
N ASP A 301 -9.01 -6.76 17.59
CA ASP A 301 -8.81 -8.12 18.08
C ASP A 301 -10.03 -8.62 18.88
N VAL A 302 -10.49 -7.83 19.84
CA VAL A 302 -11.68 -8.22 20.65
C VAL A 302 -12.91 -8.36 19.76
N TYR A 303 -13.14 -7.47 18.82
CA TYR A 303 -14.27 -7.56 17.90
C TYR A 303 -14.22 -8.85 17.07
N ASP A 304 -13.07 -9.16 16.46
CA ASP A 304 -12.90 -10.39 15.69
C ASP A 304 -13.05 -11.63 16.58
N ALA A 305 -12.45 -11.63 17.77
CA ALA A 305 -12.55 -12.73 18.71
C ALA A 305 -13.96 -13.03 19.22
N LEU A 306 -14.83 -12.02 19.30
CA LEU A 306 -16.21 -12.19 19.73
C LEU A 306 -17.15 -12.60 18.57
N THR A 307 -16.81 -12.23 17.34
CA THR A 307 -17.68 -12.45 16.18
C THR A 307 -17.35 -13.75 15.42
N GLN A 308 -16.18 -14.36 15.66
CA GLN A 308 -15.76 -15.56 14.96
C GLN A 308 -15.93 -16.84 15.79
N THR A 309 -16.16 -17.96 15.08
CA THR A 309 -16.14 -19.30 15.68
C THR A 309 -14.68 -19.65 16.01
N ARG A 310 -14.40 -19.95 17.29
CA ARG A 310 -13.13 -20.53 17.73
C ARG A 310 -13.35 -21.98 18.15
N VAL A 311 -12.27 -22.77 18.21
CA VAL A 311 -12.33 -24.23 18.52
C VAL A 311 -13.15 -24.54 19.77
N TYR A 312 -13.21 -23.61 20.74
CA TYR A 312 -13.90 -23.79 22.01
C TYR A 312 -15.04 -22.80 22.26
N LYS A 313 -15.43 -21.97 21.26
CA LYS A 313 -16.41 -20.88 21.47
C LYS A 313 -17.22 -20.57 20.21
N GLN A 314 -18.54 -20.62 20.36
CA GLN A 314 -19.45 -20.10 19.33
C GLN A 314 -19.42 -18.58 19.27
N PRO A 315 -19.65 -17.96 18.11
CA PRO A 315 -19.77 -16.51 17.97
C PRO A 315 -20.84 -15.95 18.91
N TRP A 316 -20.57 -14.80 19.46
CA TRP A 316 -21.58 -14.10 20.23
C TRP A 316 -22.66 -13.52 19.30
N PRO A 317 -23.92 -13.44 19.79
CA PRO A 317 -24.94 -12.67 19.08
C PRO A 317 -24.47 -11.22 18.85
N ARG A 318 -24.79 -10.71 17.66
CA ARG A 318 -24.35 -9.38 17.21
C ARG A 318 -24.59 -8.28 18.27
N GLU A 319 -25.78 -8.24 18.85
CA GLU A 319 -26.13 -7.23 19.85
C GLU A 319 -25.24 -7.33 21.10
N GLN A 320 -24.94 -8.54 21.55
CA GLN A 320 -24.05 -8.74 22.70
C GLN A 320 -22.60 -8.27 22.43
N VAL A 321 -22.11 -8.46 21.19
CA VAL A 321 -20.79 -7.95 20.79
C VAL A 321 -20.79 -6.43 20.85
N LEU A 322 -21.79 -5.78 20.27
CA LEU A 322 -21.88 -4.32 20.24
C LEU A 322 -22.03 -3.73 21.65
N ASP A 323 -22.81 -4.38 22.51
CA ASP A 323 -22.97 -3.96 23.90
C ASP A 323 -21.68 -4.13 24.70
N ALA A 324 -20.91 -5.21 24.48
CA ALA A 324 -19.62 -5.41 25.12
C ALA A 324 -18.61 -4.32 24.72
N ILE A 325 -18.56 -3.95 23.41
CA ILE A 325 -17.68 -2.88 22.94
C ILE A 325 -18.08 -1.52 23.55
N ARG A 326 -19.39 -1.21 23.58
CA ARG A 326 -19.89 0.03 24.23
C ARG A 326 -19.52 0.08 25.70
N ALA A 327 -19.74 -1.01 26.43
CA ALA A 327 -19.44 -1.10 27.85
C ALA A 327 -17.92 -0.99 28.14
N GLY A 328 -17.08 -1.42 27.18
CA GLY A 328 -15.63 -1.30 27.25
C GLY A 328 -15.09 0.10 26.98
N SER A 329 -15.90 1.04 26.48
CA SER A 329 -15.47 2.42 26.22
C SER A 329 -15.05 3.13 27.50
N GLY A 330 -13.87 3.76 27.49
CA GLY A 330 -13.28 4.45 28.62
C GLY A 330 -12.71 3.52 29.71
N THR A 331 -12.80 2.20 29.55
CA THR A 331 -12.21 1.20 30.44
C THR A 331 -11.22 0.32 29.69
N GLN A 332 -11.67 -0.58 28.88
CA GLN A 332 -10.82 -1.42 28.03
C GLN A 332 -10.34 -0.65 26.78
N PHE A 333 -11.22 0.08 26.15
CA PHE A 333 -10.99 0.73 24.86
C PHE A 333 -10.95 2.25 24.95
N ASP A 334 -10.18 2.86 24.07
CA ASP A 334 -10.21 4.29 23.83
C ASP A 334 -11.60 4.71 23.32
N PRO A 335 -12.28 5.67 23.98
CA PRO A 335 -13.58 6.17 23.53
C PRO A 335 -13.59 6.65 22.07
N ALA A 336 -12.52 7.30 21.63
CA ALA A 336 -12.43 7.79 20.25
C ALA A 336 -12.36 6.65 19.23
N VAL A 337 -11.66 5.55 19.55
CA VAL A 337 -11.59 4.35 18.70
C VAL A 337 -12.95 3.64 18.70
N VAL A 338 -13.66 3.58 19.83
CA VAL A 338 -15.02 3.03 19.91
C VAL A 338 -16.00 3.83 19.04
N ASP A 339 -15.93 5.16 19.09
CA ASP A 339 -16.78 6.01 18.26
C ASP A 339 -16.49 5.82 16.75
N ALA A 340 -15.23 5.72 16.37
CA ALA A 340 -14.82 5.41 14.99
C ALA A 340 -15.34 4.03 14.55
N PHE A 341 -15.22 3.01 15.38
CA PHE A 341 -15.75 1.67 15.12
C PHE A 341 -17.25 1.69 14.83
N PHE A 342 -18.06 2.40 15.64
CA PHE A 342 -19.50 2.44 15.40
C PHE A 342 -19.87 3.18 14.11
N ARG A 343 -19.11 4.15 13.67
CA ARG A 343 -19.29 4.78 12.33
C ARG A 343 -18.95 3.81 11.18
N LEU A 344 -17.95 2.95 11.38
CA LEU A 344 -17.50 1.98 10.39
C LEU A 344 -18.17 0.61 10.47
N LEU A 345 -19.11 0.40 11.39
CA LEU A 345 -19.73 -0.90 11.62
C LEU A 345 -20.26 -1.61 10.37
N PRO A 346 -20.94 -0.92 9.42
CA PRO A 346 -21.38 -1.57 8.18
C PRO A 346 -20.23 -2.12 7.33
N GLN A 347 -19.08 -1.45 7.32
CA GLN A 347 -17.88 -1.88 6.58
C GLN A 347 -17.23 -3.09 7.26
N PHE A 348 -17.17 -3.12 8.58
CA PHE A 348 -16.69 -4.26 9.36
C PHE A 348 -17.54 -5.51 9.11
N GLU A 349 -18.87 -5.36 9.08
CA GLU A 349 -19.78 -6.45 8.80
C GLU A 349 -19.71 -6.95 7.34
N SER A 350 -19.38 -6.08 6.39
CA SER A 350 -19.12 -6.47 4.99
C SER A 350 -17.84 -7.30 4.88
N LEU A 351 -16.75 -6.83 5.48
CA LEU A 351 -15.48 -7.53 5.51
C LEU A 351 -15.56 -8.93 6.12
N GLN A 352 -16.37 -9.11 7.18
CA GLN A 352 -16.60 -10.43 7.76
C GLN A 352 -17.21 -11.42 6.78
N LYS A 353 -18.11 -10.97 5.92
CA LYS A 353 -18.77 -11.82 4.91
C LYS A 353 -17.81 -12.14 3.76
N GLU A 354 -16.98 -11.19 3.36
CA GLU A 354 -16.05 -11.33 2.24
C GLU A 354 -14.84 -12.24 2.58
N VAL A 355 -14.29 -12.08 3.78
CA VAL A 355 -13.11 -12.82 4.24
C VAL A 355 -13.48 -14.10 5.01
N GLY A 356 -14.73 -14.27 5.36
CA GLY A 356 -15.26 -15.44 6.08
C GLY A 356 -15.88 -16.52 5.18
N ALA A 357 -16.00 -16.27 3.88
CA ALA A 357 -16.41 -17.24 2.87
C ALA A 357 -15.19 -17.90 2.24
#